data_2b3dba13a90fd5df416849afe8135ed4
#
_entry.id   2b3dba13a90fd5df416849afe8135ed4
#
_cell.length_a   1.000
_cell.length_b   1.000
_cell.length_c   1.000
_cell.angle_alpha   90.00
_cell.angle_beta   90.00
_cell.angle_gamma   90.00
#
_symmetry.space_group_name_H-M   'P 1'
#
loop_
_entity.id
_entity.type
_entity.pdbx_description
1 polymer ?
#
loop_
_entity_poly.entity_id
_entity_poly.type
_entity_poly.pdbx_seq_one_letter_code
_entity_poly.pdbx_strand_id
1 'polypeptide(L)'
;MSPDTLSDLLRVVRLRGALFFHVEATDPWVVENPHSSELISAIMPGVEHLMEFHGVASGSCWASIVGEEAIRLNEGDVVLFPQGDHHVMSSAPGLRAKVVDPSMFFAPKPPQLPFSLNVTDGSSTTAARGGGRTTVVCGFLGCDAKPFNPLLASLPRVMRMPALAADGSSWIAGLLRSVVEESRRKRPGGEAVLERMSEMLFVEALRCYVDTLPTDQAGWLAGMRDPAVGRALALMHERPAEAWTTERLAEEAALSRSALHERFVTFIGQPPMQYLGQWRMQLAASCLRDTDAKVVDIALDVGYENETAFSRAFKRAVGESPGTWRRARRTPAHVRHESRDTRTEVAAQQRIERPKKRTLGGPSAQ
;
A
#
# COMPACT_ATOMS: atom_id res chain seq x y z
N MET A 1 18.61 1.69 20.59
CA MET A 1 17.48 1.12 19.79
C MET A 1 17.96 1.03 18.36
N SER A 2 17.84 -0.11 17.72
CA SER A 2 18.15 -0.22 16.29
C SER A 2 17.17 0.65 15.50
N PRO A 3 17.62 1.40 14.48
CA PRO A 3 16.74 2.14 13.58
C PRO A 3 15.73 1.19 12.94
N ASP A 4 14.47 1.64 12.81
CA ASP A 4 13.41 0.85 12.18
C ASP A 4 13.43 1.04 10.66
N THR A 5 14.32 0.29 10.01
CA THR A 5 14.58 0.32 8.57
C THR A 5 13.31 0.09 7.73
N LEU A 6 12.39 -0.76 8.22
CA LEU A 6 11.12 -1.01 7.53
C LEU A 6 10.22 0.23 7.57
N SER A 7 10.06 0.86 8.73
CA SER A 7 9.28 2.09 8.86
C SER A 7 9.86 3.23 8.03
N ASP A 8 11.17 3.36 7.95
CA ASP A 8 11.83 4.37 7.12
C ASP A 8 11.53 4.14 5.63
N LEU A 9 11.64 2.90 5.16
CA LEU A 9 11.30 2.55 3.79
C LEU A 9 9.83 2.84 3.48
N LEU A 10 8.90 2.39 4.32
CA LEU A 10 7.45 2.58 4.10
C LEU A 10 7.06 4.06 4.00
N ARG A 11 7.70 4.95 4.79
CA ARG A 11 7.50 6.41 4.67
C ARG A 11 7.97 6.94 3.32
N VAL A 12 9.15 6.50 2.88
CA VAL A 12 9.79 7.02 1.66
C VAL A 12 9.09 6.54 0.39
N VAL A 13 8.58 5.29 0.38
CA VAL A 13 7.83 4.74 -0.77
C VAL A 13 6.35 5.12 -0.76
N ARG A 14 5.90 5.93 0.20
CA ARG A 14 4.53 6.46 0.32
C ARG A 14 3.46 5.38 0.25
N LEU A 15 3.54 4.42 1.15
CA LEU A 15 2.47 3.44 1.27
C LEU A 15 1.13 4.16 1.51
N ARG A 16 0.11 3.80 0.73
CA ARG A 16 -1.26 4.29 0.85
C ARG A 16 -2.21 3.11 0.80
N GLY A 17 -3.20 3.11 1.69
CA GLY A 17 -4.26 2.12 1.70
C GLY A 17 -5.57 2.69 1.16
N ALA A 18 -6.43 1.82 0.66
CA ALA A 18 -7.84 2.12 0.42
C ALA A 18 -8.66 0.84 0.56
N LEU A 19 -9.78 0.92 1.27
CA LEU A 19 -10.78 -0.14 1.24
C LEU A 19 -11.82 0.22 0.17
N PHE A 20 -11.98 -0.67 -0.82
CA PHE A 20 -12.81 -0.38 -1.98
C PHE A 20 -14.14 -1.12 -1.97
N PHE A 21 -14.17 -2.38 -1.54
CA PHE A 21 -15.37 -3.21 -1.61
C PHE A 21 -15.69 -3.91 -0.29
N HIS A 22 -16.99 -3.93 0.02
CA HIS A 22 -17.61 -4.84 0.96
C HIS A 22 -18.47 -5.80 0.15
N VAL A 23 -18.03 -7.05 0.05
CA VAL A 23 -18.63 -8.06 -0.82
C VAL A 23 -19.39 -9.06 0.03
N GLU A 24 -20.69 -9.22 -0.26
CA GLU A 24 -21.52 -10.31 0.25
C GLU A 24 -21.77 -11.31 -0.87
N ALA A 25 -21.26 -12.52 -0.70
CA ALA A 25 -21.35 -13.57 -1.70
C ALA A 25 -22.16 -14.76 -1.22
N THR A 26 -22.92 -15.38 -2.12
CA THR A 26 -23.71 -16.58 -1.85
C THR A 26 -23.30 -17.70 -2.81
N ASP A 27 -22.99 -18.88 -2.28
CA ASP A 27 -22.51 -20.01 -3.07
C ASP A 27 -23.55 -20.48 -4.11
N PRO A 28 -23.08 -20.88 -5.32
CA PRO A 28 -21.73 -20.76 -5.83
C PRO A 28 -21.40 -19.33 -6.29
N TRP A 29 -20.16 -18.89 -6.10
CA TRP A 29 -19.71 -17.60 -6.60
C TRP A 29 -18.24 -17.64 -7.03
N VAL A 30 -17.87 -16.75 -7.94
CA VAL A 30 -16.50 -16.54 -8.41
C VAL A 30 -16.33 -15.11 -8.92
N VAL A 31 -15.19 -14.51 -8.57
CA VAL A 31 -14.76 -13.19 -9.07
C VAL A 31 -13.33 -13.35 -9.56
N GLU A 32 -13.09 -12.95 -10.80
CA GLU A 32 -11.77 -12.98 -11.42
C GLU A 32 -11.31 -11.54 -11.66
N ASN A 33 -10.28 -11.11 -10.87
CA ASN A 33 -9.76 -9.74 -10.86
C ASN A 33 -8.67 -9.58 -11.91
N PRO A 34 -8.66 -8.48 -12.70
CA PRO A 34 -7.59 -8.20 -13.67
C PRO A 34 -6.26 -7.92 -12.96
N HIS A 35 -5.18 -7.79 -13.72
CA HIS A 35 -3.91 -7.35 -13.14
C HIS A 35 -4.03 -5.91 -12.65
N SER A 36 -3.55 -5.64 -11.41
CA SER A 36 -3.73 -4.34 -10.74
C SER A 36 -3.15 -3.16 -11.52
N SER A 37 -2.16 -3.39 -12.40
CA SER A 37 -1.61 -2.32 -13.26
C SER A 37 -2.66 -1.69 -14.18
N GLU A 38 -3.72 -2.41 -14.52
CA GLU A 38 -4.84 -1.91 -15.33
C GLU A 38 -5.75 -0.98 -14.53
N LEU A 39 -5.68 -1.04 -13.20
CA LEU A 39 -6.56 -0.35 -12.27
C LEU A 39 -5.94 0.91 -11.65
N ILE A 40 -4.62 1.11 -11.76
CA ILE A 40 -3.88 2.19 -11.07
C ILE A 40 -4.53 3.56 -11.29
N SER A 41 -4.84 3.90 -12.54
CA SER A 41 -5.37 5.23 -12.89
C SER A 41 -6.79 5.47 -12.35
N ALA A 42 -7.57 4.41 -12.16
CA ALA A 42 -8.92 4.49 -11.61
C ALA A 42 -8.94 4.51 -10.07
N ILE A 43 -8.10 3.69 -9.45
CA ILE A 43 -8.13 3.43 -8.00
C ILE A 43 -7.28 4.44 -7.22
N MET A 44 -6.00 4.53 -7.60
CA MET A 44 -5.01 5.42 -6.94
C MET A 44 -4.17 6.17 -7.96
N PRO A 45 -4.70 7.20 -8.61
CA PRO A 45 -3.91 8.01 -9.53
C PRO A 45 -2.64 8.54 -8.86
N GLY A 46 -1.50 8.38 -9.54
CA GLY A 46 -0.21 8.89 -9.07
C GLY A 46 0.60 7.94 -8.19
N VAL A 47 0.15 6.70 -7.96
CA VAL A 47 1.02 5.61 -7.47
C VAL A 47 1.65 4.89 -8.68
N GLU A 48 2.76 4.21 -8.45
CA GLU A 48 3.48 3.49 -9.52
C GLU A 48 3.28 1.98 -9.44
N HIS A 49 2.84 1.49 -8.28
CA HIS A 49 2.54 0.08 -8.04
C HIS A 49 1.29 -0.05 -7.18
N LEU A 50 0.44 -1.02 -7.51
CA LEU A 50 -0.81 -1.30 -6.82
C LEU A 50 -0.85 -2.77 -6.44
N MET A 51 -1.06 -3.04 -5.16
CA MET A 51 -1.27 -4.35 -4.56
C MET A 51 -2.74 -4.51 -4.20
N GLU A 52 -3.25 -5.74 -4.20
CA GLU A 52 -4.62 -6.02 -3.76
C GLU A 52 -4.63 -6.88 -2.50
N PHE A 53 -5.64 -6.67 -1.66
CA PHE A 53 -5.88 -7.54 -0.51
C PHE A 53 -7.36 -7.89 -0.36
N HIS A 54 -7.63 -9.08 0.19
CA HIS A 54 -8.96 -9.54 0.52
C HIS A 54 -8.97 -10.14 1.91
N GLY A 55 -9.87 -9.69 2.77
CA GLY A 55 -10.06 -10.20 4.13
C GLY A 55 -11.41 -10.90 4.25
N VAL A 56 -11.42 -12.14 4.73
CA VAL A 56 -12.64 -12.91 4.96
C VAL A 56 -13.25 -12.49 6.28
N ALA A 57 -14.33 -11.72 6.22
CA ALA A 57 -15.03 -11.20 7.39
C ALA A 57 -15.98 -12.23 8.03
N SER A 58 -16.54 -13.15 7.22
CA SER A 58 -17.32 -14.30 7.67
C SER A 58 -17.36 -15.38 6.60
N GLY A 59 -17.50 -16.64 7.01
CA GLY A 59 -17.54 -17.77 6.10
C GLY A 59 -16.15 -18.25 5.67
N SER A 60 -16.05 -18.77 4.45
CA SER A 60 -14.77 -19.22 3.87
C SER A 60 -14.80 -19.13 2.34
N CYS A 61 -13.62 -19.00 1.73
CA CYS A 61 -13.48 -18.97 0.28
C CYS A 61 -12.12 -19.53 -0.16
N TRP A 62 -11.85 -19.47 -1.45
CA TRP A 62 -10.60 -19.86 -2.07
C TRP A 62 -10.02 -18.68 -2.83
N ALA A 63 -8.70 -18.54 -2.81
CA ALA A 63 -7.96 -17.54 -3.54
C ALA A 63 -6.85 -18.20 -4.35
N SER A 64 -6.62 -17.76 -5.60
CA SER A 64 -5.52 -18.25 -6.43
C SER A 64 -5.06 -17.21 -7.42
N ILE A 65 -3.77 -17.20 -7.75
CA ILE A 65 -3.30 -16.59 -9.00
C ILE A 65 -3.80 -17.48 -10.15
N VAL A 66 -4.15 -16.86 -11.26
CA VAL A 66 -4.63 -17.58 -12.42
C VAL A 66 -3.57 -18.56 -12.90
N GLY A 67 -3.93 -19.86 -12.94
CA GLY A 67 -3.02 -20.96 -13.32
C GLY A 67 -2.21 -21.57 -12.18
N GLU A 68 -2.37 -21.10 -10.96
CA GLU A 68 -1.72 -21.66 -9.77
C GLU A 68 -2.71 -22.36 -8.83
N GLU A 69 -2.19 -23.10 -7.86
CA GLU A 69 -3.00 -23.81 -6.87
C GLU A 69 -3.78 -22.85 -5.98
N ALA A 70 -5.03 -23.19 -5.71
CA ALA A 70 -5.89 -22.37 -4.86
C ALA A 70 -5.61 -22.62 -3.37
N ILE A 71 -5.55 -21.55 -2.60
CA ILE A 71 -5.44 -21.57 -1.15
C ILE A 71 -6.80 -21.33 -0.50
N ARG A 72 -7.11 -22.11 0.53
CA ARG A 72 -8.33 -21.91 1.32
C ARG A 72 -8.14 -20.81 2.34
N LEU A 73 -9.11 -19.92 2.42
CA LEU A 73 -9.21 -18.86 3.40
C LEU A 73 -10.44 -19.07 4.29
N ASN A 74 -10.25 -18.91 5.58
CA ASN A 74 -11.32 -19.00 6.59
C ASN A 74 -11.61 -17.61 7.17
N GLU A 75 -12.66 -17.50 7.95
CA GLU A 75 -13.01 -16.28 8.66
C GLU A 75 -11.82 -15.72 9.45
N GLY A 76 -11.54 -14.43 9.26
CA GLY A 76 -10.43 -13.71 9.84
C GLY A 76 -9.13 -13.78 9.05
N ASP A 77 -9.02 -14.66 8.06
CA ASP A 77 -7.84 -14.71 7.17
C ASP A 77 -7.82 -13.50 6.23
N VAL A 78 -6.61 -13.06 5.92
CA VAL A 78 -6.36 -12.03 4.88
C VAL A 78 -5.39 -12.61 3.86
N VAL A 79 -5.65 -12.37 2.58
CA VAL A 79 -4.73 -12.65 1.49
C VAL A 79 -4.34 -11.37 0.78
N LEU A 80 -3.06 -11.26 0.43
CA LEU A 80 -2.53 -10.17 -0.40
C LEU A 80 -1.93 -10.73 -1.68
N PHE A 81 -2.02 -9.93 -2.74
CA PHE A 81 -1.36 -10.11 -4.02
C PHE A 81 -0.37 -8.95 -4.25
N PRO A 82 0.85 -9.05 -3.66
CA PRO A 82 1.79 -7.92 -3.64
C PRO A 82 2.31 -7.50 -5.02
N GLN A 83 2.31 -8.41 -5.99
CA GLN A 83 2.73 -8.11 -7.35
C GLN A 83 1.57 -7.60 -8.24
N GLY A 84 0.34 -7.57 -7.67
CA GLY A 84 -0.86 -7.16 -8.41
C GLY A 84 -1.31 -8.19 -9.45
N ASP A 85 -0.97 -9.44 -9.25
CA ASP A 85 -1.27 -10.53 -10.19
C ASP A 85 -2.77 -10.71 -10.44
N HIS A 86 -3.10 -11.09 -11.67
CA HIS A 86 -4.42 -11.57 -12.06
C HIS A 86 -4.82 -12.77 -11.20
N HIS A 87 -5.90 -12.65 -10.43
CA HIS A 87 -6.26 -13.63 -9.43
C HIS A 87 -7.77 -13.88 -9.34
N VAL A 88 -8.12 -14.98 -8.71
CA VAL A 88 -9.49 -15.46 -8.55
C VAL A 88 -9.82 -15.57 -7.07
N MET A 89 -11.02 -15.07 -6.70
CA MET A 89 -11.68 -15.32 -5.42
C MET A 89 -12.95 -16.13 -5.69
N SER A 90 -13.18 -17.23 -4.96
CA SER A 90 -14.29 -18.13 -5.29
C SER A 90 -14.77 -18.98 -4.10
N SER A 91 -16.00 -19.50 -4.20
CA SER A 91 -16.57 -20.42 -3.20
C SER A 91 -15.97 -21.83 -3.25
N ALA A 92 -15.37 -22.24 -4.39
CA ALA A 92 -14.73 -23.54 -4.57
C ALA A 92 -13.50 -23.42 -5.49
N PRO A 93 -12.48 -24.29 -5.32
CA PRO A 93 -11.29 -24.25 -6.16
C PRO A 93 -11.62 -24.57 -7.60
N GLY A 94 -10.87 -23.98 -8.55
CA GLY A 94 -11.02 -24.23 -9.98
C GLY A 94 -12.20 -23.53 -10.67
N LEU A 95 -13.01 -22.79 -9.95
CA LEU A 95 -14.04 -21.95 -10.57
C LEU A 95 -13.40 -20.80 -11.35
N ARG A 96 -14.00 -20.45 -12.50
CA ARG A 96 -13.56 -19.36 -13.37
C ARG A 96 -14.75 -18.50 -13.79
N ALA A 97 -14.51 -17.22 -14.00
CA ALA A 97 -15.49 -16.27 -14.48
C ALA A 97 -14.91 -15.43 -15.63
N LYS A 98 -15.73 -14.58 -16.21
CA LYS A 98 -15.20 -13.49 -17.04
C LYS A 98 -14.46 -12.52 -16.11
N VAL A 99 -13.25 -12.10 -16.52
CA VAL A 99 -12.47 -11.09 -15.81
C VAL A 99 -13.33 -9.84 -15.61
N VAL A 100 -13.30 -9.29 -14.42
CA VAL A 100 -13.96 -8.03 -14.10
C VAL A 100 -13.47 -6.95 -15.05
N ASP A 101 -14.42 -6.27 -15.71
CA ASP A 101 -14.06 -5.21 -16.67
C ASP A 101 -13.47 -4.01 -15.90
N PRO A 102 -12.21 -3.61 -16.18
CA PRO A 102 -11.59 -2.45 -15.54
C PRO A 102 -12.42 -1.17 -15.63
N SER A 103 -13.29 -1.03 -16.66
CA SER A 103 -14.14 0.15 -16.84
C SER A 103 -15.09 0.39 -15.67
N MET A 104 -15.48 -0.65 -14.93
CA MET A 104 -16.34 -0.49 -13.74
C MET A 104 -15.68 0.37 -12.64
N PHE A 105 -14.36 0.38 -12.57
CA PHE A 105 -13.62 1.18 -11.58
C PHE A 105 -13.54 2.66 -11.98
N PHE A 106 -13.81 3.00 -13.24
CA PHE A 106 -13.88 4.37 -13.76
C PHE A 106 -15.28 4.97 -13.69
N ALA A 107 -16.29 4.16 -13.36
CA ALA A 107 -17.64 4.66 -13.14
C ALA A 107 -17.68 5.71 -12.01
N PRO A 108 -18.68 6.62 -11.99
CA PRO A 108 -18.81 7.59 -10.92
C PRO A 108 -18.81 6.88 -9.57
N LYS A 109 -17.86 7.26 -8.70
CA LYS A 109 -17.77 6.69 -7.35
C LYS A 109 -19.02 7.06 -6.55
N PRO A 110 -19.51 6.18 -5.67
CA PRO A 110 -20.57 6.54 -4.73
C PRO A 110 -20.06 7.68 -3.83
N PRO A 111 -20.96 8.39 -3.18
CA PRO A 111 -20.60 9.48 -2.27
C PRO A 111 -19.65 9.08 -1.16
N GLN A 112 -19.54 7.79 -0.89
CA GLN A 112 -18.67 7.25 0.18
C GLN A 112 -18.27 5.79 -0.10
N LEU A 113 -16.95 5.51 -0.03
CA LEU A 113 -16.40 4.16 -0.04
C LEU A 113 -16.65 3.43 1.30
N PRO A 114 -16.61 2.10 1.34
CA PRO A 114 -16.48 1.17 0.22
C PRO A 114 -17.80 0.93 -0.53
N PHE A 115 -17.69 0.40 -1.74
CA PHE A 115 -18.84 -0.12 -2.49
C PHE A 115 -19.35 -1.39 -1.82
N SER A 116 -20.68 -1.52 -1.66
CA SER A 116 -21.31 -2.79 -1.29
C SER A 116 -21.67 -3.55 -2.55
N LEU A 117 -21.17 -4.76 -2.68
CA LEU A 117 -21.43 -5.65 -3.81
C LEU A 117 -22.09 -6.94 -3.32
N ASN A 118 -23.12 -7.38 -4.03
CA ASN A 118 -23.72 -8.70 -3.84
C ASN A 118 -23.32 -9.57 -5.03
N VAL A 119 -22.60 -10.66 -4.74
CA VAL A 119 -22.15 -11.60 -5.76
C VAL A 119 -22.96 -12.89 -5.63
N THR A 120 -23.75 -13.16 -6.67
CA THR A 120 -24.51 -14.40 -6.82
C THR A 120 -24.23 -14.93 -8.22
N ASP A 121 -24.26 -16.24 -8.41
CA ASP A 121 -24.16 -16.82 -9.75
C ASP A 121 -25.38 -16.36 -10.58
N GLY A 122 -25.13 -15.47 -11.55
CA GLY A 122 -26.15 -14.92 -12.45
C GLY A 122 -26.81 -15.96 -13.37
N SER A 123 -26.41 -17.24 -13.31
CA SER A 123 -26.91 -18.31 -14.18
C SER A 123 -28.00 -19.17 -13.53
N SER A 124 -28.30 -19.02 -12.24
CA SER A 124 -29.29 -19.85 -11.55
C SER A 124 -30.49 -19.04 -11.08
N THR A 125 -31.58 -19.16 -11.79
CA THR A 125 -32.93 -18.72 -11.36
C THR A 125 -33.50 -19.54 -10.21
N THR A 126 -32.77 -20.54 -9.73
CA THR A 126 -33.06 -21.30 -8.52
C THR A 126 -32.02 -20.94 -7.47
N ALA A 127 -32.32 -19.93 -6.64
CA ALA A 127 -31.59 -19.73 -5.39
C ALA A 127 -31.58 -21.07 -4.65
N ALA A 128 -30.41 -21.74 -4.62
CA ALA A 128 -30.24 -22.94 -3.84
C ALA A 128 -30.52 -22.56 -2.38
N ARG A 129 -31.64 -23.03 -1.87
CA ARG A 129 -31.98 -22.83 -0.45
C ARG A 129 -30.95 -23.57 0.37
N GLY A 130 -29.97 -22.82 0.94
CA GLY A 130 -28.94 -23.36 1.81
C GLY A 130 -27.49 -23.15 1.33
N GLY A 131 -27.22 -22.33 0.31
CA GLY A 131 -25.86 -21.94 -0.07
C GLY A 131 -25.11 -21.22 1.06
N GLY A 132 -23.84 -21.56 1.26
CA GLY A 132 -22.96 -20.86 2.22
C GLY A 132 -22.91 -19.35 1.91
N ARG A 133 -22.79 -18.52 2.94
CA ARG A 133 -22.58 -17.07 2.78
C ARG A 133 -21.14 -16.73 3.16
N THR A 134 -20.52 -15.90 2.35
CA THR A 134 -19.18 -15.37 2.61
C THR A 134 -19.20 -13.86 2.51
N THR A 135 -18.63 -13.19 3.52
CA THR A 135 -18.41 -11.74 3.46
C THR A 135 -16.92 -11.49 3.32
N VAL A 136 -16.55 -10.72 2.30
CA VAL A 136 -15.16 -10.35 2.01
C VAL A 136 -15.04 -8.83 1.95
N VAL A 137 -14.01 -8.28 2.57
CA VAL A 137 -13.60 -6.89 2.36
C VAL A 137 -12.38 -6.87 1.46
N CYS A 138 -12.42 -6.05 0.43
CA CYS A 138 -11.36 -5.95 -0.57
C CYS A 138 -10.83 -4.54 -0.63
N GLY A 139 -9.53 -4.40 -0.73
CA GLY A 139 -8.89 -3.11 -0.82
C GLY A 139 -7.59 -3.15 -1.60
N PHE A 140 -7.01 -1.98 -1.70
CA PHE A 140 -5.80 -1.75 -2.47
C PHE A 140 -4.76 -1.05 -1.61
N LEU A 141 -3.49 -1.32 -1.93
CA LEU A 141 -2.33 -0.70 -1.34
C LEU A 141 -1.45 -0.18 -2.46
N GLY A 142 -1.25 1.11 -2.51
CA GLY A 142 -0.42 1.77 -3.51
C GLY A 142 0.91 2.22 -2.95
N CYS A 143 1.97 2.15 -3.73
CA CYS A 143 3.27 2.70 -3.36
C CYS A 143 4.08 3.15 -4.57
N ASP A 144 5.19 3.85 -4.30
CA ASP A 144 6.17 4.16 -5.34
C ASP A 144 7.05 2.93 -5.61
N ALA A 145 7.21 2.56 -6.87
CA ALA A 145 8.12 1.50 -7.31
C ALA A 145 9.47 2.05 -7.72
N LYS A 146 9.55 3.30 -8.15
CA LYS A 146 10.74 3.96 -8.71
C LYS A 146 11.18 5.15 -7.86
N PRO A 147 12.47 5.48 -7.92
CA PRO A 147 13.56 4.80 -8.62
C PRO A 147 14.02 3.51 -7.95
N PHE A 148 13.69 3.28 -6.67
CA PHE A 148 14.14 2.11 -5.92
C PHE A 148 13.17 1.74 -4.80
N ASN A 149 12.65 0.53 -4.85
CA ASN A 149 11.82 -0.03 -3.78
C ASN A 149 12.21 -1.51 -3.53
N PRO A 150 13.13 -1.77 -2.58
CA PRO A 150 13.62 -3.12 -2.32
C PRO A 150 12.56 -4.04 -1.69
N LEU A 151 11.51 -3.46 -1.09
CA LEU A 151 10.43 -4.24 -0.49
C LEU A 151 9.69 -5.04 -1.56
N LEU A 152 9.27 -4.39 -2.66
CA LEU A 152 8.49 -5.06 -3.71
C LEU A 152 9.20 -6.27 -4.30
N ALA A 153 10.53 -6.17 -4.51
CA ALA A 153 11.33 -7.29 -5.01
C ALA A 153 11.44 -8.46 -4.02
N SER A 154 11.18 -8.20 -2.72
CA SER A 154 11.27 -9.19 -1.65
C SER A 154 9.95 -9.85 -1.30
N LEU A 155 8.83 -9.34 -1.84
CA LEU A 155 7.51 -9.88 -1.56
C LEU A 155 7.17 -11.03 -2.51
N PRO A 156 6.55 -12.11 -2.00
CA PRO A 156 6.04 -13.20 -2.83
C PRO A 156 4.84 -12.73 -3.66
N ARG A 157 4.43 -13.56 -4.62
CA ARG A 157 3.25 -13.27 -5.43
C ARG A 157 1.94 -13.35 -4.64
N VAL A 158 1.89 -14.22 -3.63
CA VAL A 158 0.74 -14.37 -2.70
C VAL A 158 1.25 -14.38 -1.27
N MET A 159 0.60 -13.61 -0.40
CA MET A 159 0.81 -13.64 1.05
C MET A 159 -0.51 -13.96 1.74
N ARG A 160 -0.53 -15.02 2.54
CA ARG A 160 -1.65 -15.34 3.42
C ARG A 160 -1.31 -14.96 4.85
N MET A 161 -2.20 -14.26 5.51
CA MET A 161 -2.19 -14.02 6.94
C MET A 161 -3.32 -14.81 7.57
N PRO A 162 -3.04 -15.81 8.40
CA PRO A 162 -4.09 -16.52 9.12
C PRO A 162 -4.73 -15.65 10.19
N ALA A 163 -5.98 -15.91 10.52
CA ALA A 163 -6.75 -15.22 11.56
C ALA A 163 -6.06 -15.26 12.94
N LEU A 164 -5.35 -16.35 13.21
CA LEU A 164 -4.55 -16.56 14.42
C LEU A 164 -3.09 -16.61 14.04
N ALA A 165 -2.27 -15.83 14.70
CA ALA A 165 -0.82 -15.98 14.64
C ALA A 165 -0.38 -17.30 15.30
N ALA A 166 0.88 -17.70 15.08
CA ALA A 166 1.43 -18.94 15.65
C ALA A 166 1.38 -18.98 17.20
N ASP A 167 1.37 -17.81 17.85
CA ASP A 167 1.23 -17.64 19.31
C ASP A 167 -0.24 -17.62 19.79
N GLY A 168 -1.21 -17.84 18.90
CA GLY A 168 -2.63 -17.78 19.20
C GLY A 168 -3.21 -16.37 19.29
N SER A 169 -2.44 -15.31 19.02
CA SER A 169 -2.97 -13.95 18.99
C SER A 169 -3.90 -13.74 17.81
N SER A 170 -4.95 -12.93 17.98
CA SER A 170 -5.96 -12.68 16.95
C SER A 170 -6.04 -11.20 16.57
N TRP A 171 -4.90 -10.50 16.63
CA TRP A 171 -4.87 -9.06 16.36
C TRP A 171 -5.38 -8.72 14.95
N ILE A 172 -4.95 -9.49 13.93
CA ILE A 172 -5.41 -9.30 12.53
C ILE A 172 -6.91 -9.50 12.42
N ALA A 173 -7.45 -10.57 13.03
CA ALA A 173 -8.89 -10.82 13.06
C ALA A 173 -9.65 -9.68 13.77
N GLY A 174 -9.08 -9.12 14.83
CA GLY A 174 -9.61 -7.93 15.51
C GLY A 174 -9.65 -6.70 14.63
N LEU A 175 -8.55 -6.43 13.93
CA LEU A 175 -8.44 -5.33 12.98
C LEU A 175 -9.43 -5.50 11.82
N LEU A 176 -9.53 -6.71 11.24
CA LEU A 176 -10.48 -7.01 10.17
C LEU A 176 -11.92 -6.78 10.61
N ARG A 177 -12.31 -7.23 11.82
CA ARG A 177 -13.64 -6.93 12.38
C ARG A 177 -13.89 -5.42 12.47
N SER A 178 -12.90 -4.65 12.91
CA SER A 178 -13.01 -3.19 13.00
C SER A 178 -13.15 -2.54 11.61
N VAL A 179 -12.44 -3.05 10.60
CA VAL A 179 -12.57 -2.62 9.19
C VAL A 179 -14.01 -2.85 8.70
N VAL A 180 -14.55 -4.05 8.93
CA VAL A 180 -15.93 -4.39 8.53
C VAL A 180 -16.95 -3.49 9.22
N GLU A 181 -16.79 -3.27 10.52
CA GLU A 181 -17.70 -2.42 11.30
C GLU A 181 -17.65 -0.97 10.81
N GLU A 182 -16.46 -0.40 10.58
CA GLU A 182 -16.31 0.96 10.05
C GLU A 182 -16.89 1.07 8.63
N SER A 183 -16.65 0.05 7.77
CA SER A 183 -17.14 0.04 6.40
C SER A 183 -18.69 0.07 6.32
N ARG A 184 -19.37 -0.53 7.30
CA ARG A 184 -20.84 -0.56 7.38
C ARG A 184 -21.44 0.75 7.90
N ARG A 185 -20.76 1.43 8.81
CA ARG A 185 -21.29 2.61 9.50
C ARG A 185 -21.39 3.86 8.63
N LYS A 186 -20.61 3.97 7.58
CA LYS A 186 -20.60 5.12 6.63
C LYS A 186 -20.55 6.48 7.36
N ARG A 187 -19.69 6.62 8.36
CA ARG A 187 -19.55 7.85 9.15
C ARG A 187 -18.65 8.87 8.43
N PRO A 188 -18.82 10.18 8.69
CA PRO A 188 -17.84 11.18 8.24
C PRO A 188 -16.44 10.84 8.73
N GLY A 189 -15.44 10.89 7.83
CA GLY A 189 -14.07 10.49 8.11
C GLY A 189 -13.81 8.98 8.04
N GLY A 190 -14.83 8.13 7.80
CA GLY A 190 -14.69 6.68 7.71
C GLY A 190 -13.69 6.24 6.64
N GLU A 191 -13.65 6.90 5.47
CA GLU A 191 -12.67 6.59 4.42
C GLU A 191 -11.23 6.78 4.93
N ALA A 192 -10.95 7.89 5.62
CA ALA A 192 -9.62 8.15 6.18
C ALA A 192 -9.22 7.11 7.25
N VAL A 193 -10.19 6.63 8.04
CA VAL A 193 -9.97 5.54 9.01
C VAL A 193 -9.64 4.25 8.27
N LEU A 194 -10.43 3.88 7.26
CA LEU A 194 -10.25 2.66 6.48
C LEU A 194 -8.92 2.66 5.69
N GLU A 195 -8.48 3.82 5.17
CA GLU A 195 -7.13 3.97 4.59
C GLU A 195 -6.04 3.56 5.59
N ARG A 196 -6.06 4.14 6.80
CA ARG A 196 -5.07 3.84 7.84
C ARG A 196 -5.12 2.38 8.31
N MET A 197 -6.33 1.83 8.45
CA MET A 197 -6.49 0.43 8.82
C MET A 197 -5.95 -0.52 7.74
N SER A 198 -6.10 -0.18 6.45
CA SER A 198 -5.51 -0.93 5.34
C SER A 198 -3.98 -0.89 5.36
N GLU A 199 -3.39 0.28 5.64
CA GLU A 199 -1.94 0.43 5.83
C GLU A 199 -1.45 -0.41 7.01
N MET A 200 -2.18 -0.42 8.14
CA MET A 200 -1.85 -1.24 9.32
C MET A 200 -1.93 -2.74 9.01
N LEU A 201 -2.95 -3.19 8.26
CA LEU A 201 -3.05 -4.58 7.80
C LEU A 201 -1.82 -4.99 6.99
N PHE A 202 -1.33 -4.13 6.11
CA PHE A 202 -0.14 -4.41 5.32
C PHE A 202 1.13 -4.50 6.17
N VAL A 203 1.33 -3.57 7.10
CA VAL A 203 2.49 -3.63 8.01
C VAL A 203 2.49 -4.93 8.81
N GLU A 204 1.34 -5.35 9.28
CA GLU A 204 1.21 -6.60 10.03
C GLU A 204 1.41 -7.83 9.14
N ALA A 205 0.94 -7.78 7.88
CA ALA A 205 1.24 -8.80 6.89
C ALA A 205 2.74 -8.98 6.68
N LEU A 206 3.46 -7.88 6.57
CA LEU A 206 4.92 -7.91 6.43
C LEU A 206 5.60 -8.52 7.65
N ARG A 207 5.15 -8.18 8.87
CA ARG A 207 5.68 -8.76 10.12
C ARG A 207 5.45 -10.27 10.14
N CYS A 208 4.21 -10.71 9.95
CA CYS A 208 3.89 -12.14 9.88
C CYS A 208 4.73 -12.85 8.81
N TYR A 209 4.88 -12.25 7.64
CA TYR A 209 5.69 -12.84 6.57
C TYR A 209 7.16 -12.93 6.96
N VAL A 210 7.73 -11.85 7.50
CA VAL A 210 9.12 -11.84 7.98
C VAL A 210 9.37 -12.93 9.02
N ASP A 211 8.42 -13.16 9.93
CA ASP A 211 8.55 -14.20 10.99
C ASP A 211 8.53 -15.62 10.40
N THR A 212 7.92 -15.83 9.24
CA THR A 212 7.88 -17.13 8.55
C THR A 212 9.09 -17.39 7.65
N LEU A 213 9.92 -16.35 7.37
CA LEU A 213 11.05 -16.52 6.46
C LEU A 213 12.10 -17.48 7.03
N PRO A 214 12.56 -18.47 6.25
CA PRO A 214 13.73 -19.26 6.59
C PRO A 214 14.97 -18.39 6.81
N THR A 215 15.86 -18.81 7.69
CA THR A 215 17.08 -18.04 8.05
C THR A 215 18.09 -17.91 6.91
N ASP A 216 18.02 -18.78 5.93
CA ASP A 216 18.88 -18.84 4.73
C ASP A 216 18.23 -18.23 3.48
N GLN A 217 17.00 -17.74 3.60
CA GLN A 217 16.31 -17.11 2.46
C GLN A 217 17.02 -15.79 2.07
N ALA A 218 17.21 -15.60 0.76
CA ALA A 218 17.64 -14.32 0.22
C ALA A 218 16.47 -13.32 0.14
N GLY A 219 16.79 -12.03 0.12
CA GLY A 219 15.83 -10.94 -0.01
C GLY A 219 16.04 -9.85 1.03
N TRP A 220 15.57 -8.65 0.74
CA TRP A 220 15.76 -7.49 1.59
C TRP A 220 15.15 -7.67 2.98
N LEU A 221 13.95 -8.27 3.06
CA LEU A 221 13.28 -8.55 4.34
C LEU A 221 14.08 -9.55 5.19
N ALA A 222 14.63 -10.59 4.58
CA ALA A 222 15.50 -11.54 5.28
C ALA A 222 16.83 -10.90 5.70
N GLY A 223 17.40 -10.04 4.83
CA GLY A 223 18.61 -9.27 5.13
C GLY A 223 18.46 -8.34 6.34
N MET A 224 17.28 -7.79 6.58
CA MET A 224 17.00 -7.00 7.79
C MET A 224 17.09 -7.83 9.10
N ARG A 225 16.79 -9.13 9.06
CA ARG A 225 16.89 -10.03 10.22
C ARG A 225 18.32 -10.50 10.46
N ASP A 226 19.17 -10.46 9.44
CA ASP A 226 20.57 -10.79 9.61
C ASP A 226 21.28 -9.76 10.48
N PRO A 227 21.99 -10.14 11.53
CA PRO A 227 22.59 -9.18 12.46
C PRO A 227 23.57 -8.19 11.80
N ALA A 228 24.36 -8.65 10.84
CA ALA A 228 25.38 -7.81 10.19
C ALA A 228 24.80 -7.01 9.03
N VAL A 229 24.04 -7.66 8.15
CA VAL A 229 23.36 -6.99 7.01
C VAL A 229 22.32 -6.01 7.51
N GLY A 230 21.50 -6.40 8.50
CA GLY A 230 20.51 -5.52 9.13
C GLY A 230 21.15 -4.31 9.80
N ARG A 231 22.31 -4.48 10.48
CA ARG A 231 23.07 -3.34 11.03
C ARG A 231 23.56 -2.40 9.93
N ALA A 232 24.11 -2.94 8.84
CA ALA A 232 24.57 -2.13 7.71
C ALA A 232 23.41 -1.38 7.03
N LEU A 233 22.28 -2.05 6.80
CA LEU A 233 21.05 -1.42 6.27
C LEU A 233 20.56 -0.29 7.18
N ALA A 234 20.48 -0.53 8.48
CA ALA A 234 20.04 0.46 9.46
C ALA A 234 20.92 1.72 9.43
N LEU A 235 22.24 1.57 9.38
CA LEU A 235 23.19 2.68 9.30
C LEU A 235 23.03 3.48 8.00
N MET A 236 22.86 2.80 6.87
CA MET A 236 22.67 3.45 5.57
C MET A 236 21.33 4.20 5.51
N HIS A 237 20.28 3.69 6.15
CA HIS A 237 18.97 4.34 6.22
C HIS A 237 18.95 5.53 7.19
N GLU A 238 19.55 5.39 8.36
CA GLU A 238 19.62 6.44 9.39
C GLU A 238 20.48 7.63 8.96
N ARG A 239 21.62 7.36 8.31
CA ARG A 239 22.63 8.35 7.94
C ARG A 239 23.03 8.26 6.47
N PRO A 240 22.09 8.47 5.53
CA PRO A 240 22.34 8.26 4.10
C PRO A 240 23.39 9.22 3.53
N ALA A 241 23.51 10.44 4.10
CA ALA A 241 24.48 11.44 3.63
C ALA A 241 25.92 11.16 4.06
N GLU A 242 26.12 10.28 5.04
CA GLU A 242 27.44 9.99 5.57
C GLU A 242 28.36 9.33 4.52
N ALA A 243 29.65 9.66 4.57
CA ALA A 243 30.66 9.10 3.66
C ALA A 243 30.98 7.64 4.04
N TRP A 244 29.98 6.76 3.84
CA TRP A 244 30.15 5.33 4.07
C TRP A 244 31.09 4.70 3.06
N THR A 245 31.90 3.76 3.54
CA THR A 245 32.64 2.80 2.73
C THR A 245 32.28 1.39 3.17
N THR A 246 32.57 0.39 2.35
CA THR A 246 32.32 -1.02 2.74
C THR A 246 33.11 -1.41 3.98
N GLU A 247 34.36 -0.87 4.11
CA GLU A 247 35.22 -1.07 5.27
C GLU A 247 34.55 -0.55 6.55
N ARG A 248 34.11 0.70 6.52
CA ARG A 248 33.50 1.33 7.68
C ARG A 248 32.16 0.66 8.08
N LEU A 249 31.35 0.26 7.10
CA LEU A 249 30.13 -0.52 7.37
C LEU A 249 30.46 -1.89 7.98
N ALA A 250 31.55 -2.52 7.54
CA ALA A 250 31.99 -3.80 8.06
C ALA A 250 32.48 -3.68 9.52
N GLU A 251 33.24 -2.65 9.85
CA GLU A 251 33.64 -2.34 11.22
C GLU A 251 32.45 -2.17 12.14
N GLU A 252 31.43 -1.38 11.71
CA GLU A 252 30.20 -1.17 12.47
C GLU A 252 29.32 -2.44 12.61
N ALA A 253 29.47 -3.39 11.68
CA ALA A 253 28.80 -4.70 11.71
C ALA A 253 29.63 -5.82 12.34
N ALA A 254 30.80 -5.49 12.91
CA ALA A 254 31.74 -6.43 13.51
C ALA A 254 32.20 -7.56 12.55
N LEU A 255 32.39 -7.24 11.27
CA LEU A 255 32.83 -8.16 10.23
C LEU A 255 34.07 -7.62 9.51
N SER A 256 34.80 -8.49 8.78
CA SER A 256 35.75 -8.05 7.77
C SER A 256 35.03 -7.47 6.55
N ARG A 257 35.71 -6.62 5.77
CA ARG A 257 35.17 -6.07 4.51
C ARG A 257 34.63 -7.16 3.56
N SER A 258 35.43 -8.23 3.36
CA SER A 258 35.03 -9.33 2.47
C SER A 258 33.78 -10.07 2.98
N ALA A 259 33.78 -10.38 4.29
CA ALA A 259 32.64 -11.08 4.90
C ALA A 259 31.35 -10.27 4.83
N LEU A 260 31.40 -8.96 5.11
CA LEU A 260 30.22 -8.11 4.93
C LEU A 260 29.78 -8.05 3.47
N HIS A 261 30.72 -7.87 2.53
CA HIS A 261 30.41 -7.79 1.10
C HIS A 261 29.71 -9.06 0.61
N GLU A 262 30.27 -10.23 0.87
CA GLU A 262 29.70 -11.53 0.47
C GLU A 262 28.31 -11.73 1.09
N ARG A 263 28.20 -11.51 2.40
CA ARG A 263 26.94 -11.68 3.12
C ARG A 263 25.87 -10.71 2.62
N PHE A 264 26.21 -9.45 2.40
CA PHE A 264 25.30 -8.45 1.88
C PHE A 264 24.83 -8.78 0.46
N VAL A 265 25.72 -9.24 -0.43
CA VAL A 265 25.37 -9.68 -1.78
C VAL A 265 24.48 -10.92 -1.73
N THR A 266 24.72 -11.86 -0.83
CA THR A 266 23.89 -13.07 -0.65
C THR A 266 22.45 -12.71 -0.30
N PHE A 267 22.23 -11.80 0.65
CA PHE A 267 20.88 -11.42 1.06
C PHE A 267 20.24 -10.39 0.12
N ILE A 268 20.97 -9.34 -0.26
CA ILE A 268 20.41 -8.17 -0.95
C ILE A 268 20.54 -8.28 -2.48
N GLY A 269 21.36 -9.20 -2.98
CA GLY A 269 21.59 -9.38 -4.42
C GLY A 269 22.53 -8.34 -5.05
N GLN A 270 23.10 -7.42 -4.26
CA GLN A 270 23.97 -6.35 -4.77
C GLN A 270 24.93 -5.85 -3.69
N PRO A 271 26.06 -5.22 -4.09
CA PRO A 271 27.04 -4.66 -3.15
C PRO A 271 26.48 -3.54 -2.25
N PRO A 272 26.99 -3.37 -1.00
CA PRO A 272 26.53 -2.36 -0.06
C PRO A 272 26.51 -0.93 -0.63
N MET A 273 27.56 -0.51 -1.31
CA MET A 273 27.66 0.86 -1.84
C MET A 273 26.74 1.09 -3.03
N GLN A 274 26.39 0.05 -3.80
CA GLN A 274 25.38 0.13 -4.86
C GLN A 274 23.98 0.32 -4.25
N TYR A 275 23.65 -0.43 -3.21
CA TYR A 275 22.42 -0.28 -2.46
C TYR A 275 22.28 1.14 -1.88
N LEU A 276 23.32 1.64 -1.20
CA LEU A 276 23.32 3.02 -0.67
C LEU A 276 23.08 4.06 -1.77
N GLY A 277 23.74 3.89 -2.93
CA GLY A 277 23.53 4.77 -4.08
C GLY A 277 22.07 4.80 -4.54
N GLN A 278 21.42 3.64 -4.62
CA GLN A 278 19.99 3.53 -4.99
C GLN A 278 19.07 4.12 -3.91
N TRP A 279 19.39 3.87 -2.63
CA TRP A 279 18.64 4.45 -1.51
C TRP A 279 18.69 5.99 -1.51
N ARG A 280 19.89 6.57 -1.73
CA ARG A 280 20.05 8.01 -1.91
C ARG A 280 19.21 8.57 -3.06
N MET A 281 19.11 7.84 -4.18
CA MET A 281 18.25 8.25 -5.31
C MET A 281 16.77 8.18 -4.95
N GLN A 282 16.36 7.20 -4.18
CA GLN A 282 14.97 7.09 -3.71
C GLN A 282 14.61 8.25 -2.78
N LEU A 283 15.47 8.58 -1.82
CA LEU A 283 15.30 9.74 -0.94
C LEU A 283 15.22 11.04 -1.74
N ALA A 284 16.14 11.25 -2.67
CA ALA A 284 16.15 12.44 -3.52
C ALA A 284 14.88 12.55 -4.39
N ALA A 285 14.42 11.44 -4.95
CA ALA A 285 13.19 11.40 -5.75
C ALA A 285 11.96 11.79 -4.93
N SER A 286 11.88 11.31 -3.68
CA SER A 286 10.83 11.72 -2.74
C SER A 286 10.91 13.21 -2.40
N CYS A 287 12.09 13.74 -2.04
CA CYS A 287 12.29 15.17 -1.78
C CYS A 287 11.95 16.05 -2.98
N LEU A 288 12.38 15.66 -4.19
CA LEU A 288 12.08 16.38 -5.43
C LEU A 288 10.58 16.50 -5.70
N ARG A 289 9.82 15.47 -5.39
CA ARG A 289 8.37 15.43 -5.58
C ARG A 289 7.61 16.20 -4.51
N ASP A 290 8.00 16.02 -3.25
CA ASP A 290 7.20 16.44 -2.10
C ASP A 290 7.56 17.83 -1.56
N THR A 291 8.72 18.37 -1.96
CA THR A 291 9.24 19.66 -1.47
C THR A 291 9.64 20.63 -2.59
N ASP A 292 9.81 21.90 -2.21
CA ASP A 292 10.34 22.98 -3.06
C ASP A 292 11.86 23.18 -2.87
N ALA A 293 12.53 22.31 -2.12
CA ALA A 293 13.97 22.40 -1.86
C ALA A 293 14.76 22.48 -3.16
N LYS A 294 15.81 23.28 -3.18
CA LYS A 294 16.68 23.41 -4.35
C LYS A 294 17.36 22.07 -4.64
N VAL A 295 17.68 21.81 -5.91
CA VAL A 295 18.36 20.57 -6.30
C VAL A 295 19.72 20.42 -5.62
N VAL A 296 20.42 21.54 -5.42
CA VAL A 296 21.72 21.56 -4.71
C VAL A 296 21.57 21.14 -3.25
N ASP A 297 20.53 21.62 -2.55
CA ASP A 297 20.29 21.26 -1.16
C ASP A 297 19.97 19.77 -1.03
N ILE A 298 19.07 19.26 -1.89
CA ILE A 298 18.75 17.83 -1.95
C ILE A 298 19.99 16.99 -2.23
N ALA A 299 20.89 17.44 -3.13
CA ALA A 299 22.12 16.74 -3.44
C ALA A 299 23.00 16.58 -2.20
N LEU A 300 23.17 17.67 -1.42
CA LEU A 300 23.94 17.66 -0.17
C LEU A 300 23.28 16.77 0.89
N ASP A 301 21.97 16.88 1.06
CA ASP A 301 21.18 16.11 2.05
C ASP A 301 21.24 14.60 1.81
N VAL A 302 21.42 14.16 0.56
CA VAL A 302 21.57 12.74 0.23
C VAL A 302 23.03 12.31 0.08
N GLY A 303 24.00 13.18 0.43
CA GLY A 303 25.43 12.86 0.51
C GLY A 303 26.20 12.94 -0.79
N TYR A 304 25.81 13.86 -1.69
CA TYR A 304 26.63 14.24 -2.86
C TYR A 304 27.34 15.58 -2.59
N GLU A 305 28.57 15.69 -3.03
CA GLU A 305 29.38 16.88 -2.82
C GLU A 305 28.89 18.12 -3.59
N ASN A 306 28.19 17.90 -4.72
CA ASN A 306 27.70 18.98 -5.56
C ASN A 306 26.53 18.53 -6.45
N GLU A 307 25.78 19.52 -6.95
CA GLU A 307 24.62 19.32 -7.82
C GLU A 307 24.96 18.61 -9.14
N THR A 308 26.15 18.85 -9.69
CA THR A 308 26.54 18.26 -10.98
C THR A 308 26.75 16.75 -10.86
N ALA A 309 27.48 16.30 -9.83
CA ALA A 309 27.70 14.89 -9.55
C ALA A 309 26.38 14.18 -9.25
N PHE A 310 25.52 14.79 -8.43
CA PHE A 310 24.17 14.31 -8.13
C PHE A 310 23.31 14.17 -9.39
N SER A 311 23.20 15.24 -10.19
CA SER A 311 22.33 15.23 -11.38
C SER A 311 22.73 14.17 -12.40
N ARG A 312 24.03 13.92 -12.56
CA ARG A 312 24.54 12.81 -13.40
C ARG A 312 24.16 11.44 -12.82
N ALA A 313 24.34 11.25 -11.51
CA ALA A 313 23.98 10.00 -10.84
C ALA A 313 22.48 9.75 -10.91
N PHE A 314 21.65 10.78 -10.62
CA PHE A 314 20.20 10.71 -10.68
C PHE A 314 19.71 10.37 -12.09
N LYS A 315 20.20 11.06 -13.14
CA LYS A 315 19.82 10.77 -14.52
C LYS A 315 20.20 9.35 -14.93
N ARG A 316 21.36 8.85 -14.48
CA ARG A 316 21.78 7.46 -14.76
C ARG A 316 20.89 6.42 -14.09
N ALA A 317 20.48 6.67 -12.83
CA ALA A 317 19.66 5.75 -12.04
C ALA A 317 18.18 5.78 -12.44
N VAL A 318 17.67 6.96 -12.81
CA VAL A 318 16.23 7.23 -12.99
C VAL A 318 15.84 7.37 -14.46
N GLY A 319 16.81 7.64 -15.34
CA GLY A 319 16.60 7.86 -16.76
C GLY A 319 16.34 9.33 -17.14
N GLU A 320 15.96 10.17 -16.19
CA GLU A 320 15.63 11.58 -16.41
C GLU A 320 16.33 12.52 -15.41
N SER A 321 16.38 13.82 -15.73
CA SER A 321 17.03 14.79 -14.84
C SER A 321 16.17 15.08 -13.59
N PRO A 322 16.78 15.53 -12.47
CA PRO A 322 16.03 15.91 -11.26
C PRO A 322 14.91 16.93 -11.53
N GLY A 323 15.18 17.93 -12.37
CA GLY A 323 14.19 18.94 -12.72
C GLY A 323 13.04 18.38 -13.58
N THR A 324 13.30 17.45 -14.48
CA THR A 324 12.26 16.76 -15.28
C THR A 324 11.42 15.88 -14.37
N TRP A 325 12.05 15.08 -13.50
CA TRP A 325 11.37 14.25 -12.50
C TRP A 325 10.42 15.06 -11.64
N ARG A 326 10.88 16.18 -11.10
CA ARG A 326 10.06 17.10 -10.30
C ARG A 326 8.82 17.58 -11.06
N ARG A 327 9.00 18.08 -12.29
CA ARG A 327 7.88 18.60 -13.10
C ARG A 327 6.85 17.53 -13.43
N ALA A 328 7.30 16.33 -13.76
CA ALA A 328 6.42 15.23 -14.16
C ALA A 328 5.58 14.68 -13.00
N ARG A 329 6.09 14.77 -11.74
CA ARG A 329 5.47 14.13 -10.57
C ARG A 329 4.89 15.08 -9.54
N ARG A 330 5.07 16.39 -9.73
CA ARG A 330 4.35 17.39 -8.93
C ARG A 330 2.93 17.52 -9.45
N THR A 331 1.97 17.27 -8.60
CA THR A 331 0.59 17.65 -8.88
C THR A 331 0.53 19.18 -8.98
N PRO A 332 -0.02 19.75 -10.08
CA PRO A 332 -0.14 21.20 -10.22
C PRO A 332 -0.83 21.80 -8.99
N ALA A 333 -0.34 22.94 -8.51
CA ALA A 333 -0.88 23.61 -7.32
C ALA A 333 -2.39 23.93 -7.44
N HIS A 334 -2.92 24.05 -8.64
CA HIS A 334 -4.35 24.22 -8.90
C HIS A 334 -5.23 23.07 -8.38
N VAL A 335 -4.77 21.82 -8.43
CA VAL A 335 -5.56 20.68 -7.92
C VAL A 335 -5.62 20.66 -6.38
N ARG A 336 -4.66 21.33 -5.69
CA ARG A 336 -4.71 21.50 -4.23
C ARG A 336 -5.70 22.57 -3.76
N HIS A 337 -6.05 23.51 -4.63
CA HIS A 337 -7.00 24.59 -4.31
C HIS A 337 -8.45 24.19 -4.57
N GLU A 338 -8.73 23.42 -5.63
CA GLU A 338 -10.10 22.97 -5.92
C GLU A 338 -10.67 22.06 -4.83
N SER A 339 -9.83 21.23 -4.18
CA SER A 339 -10.27 20.46 -3.00
C SER A 339 -10.49 21.29 -1.73
N ARG A 340 -10.03 22.56 -1.70
CA ARG A 340 -10.33 23.52 -0.62
C ARG A 340 -11.50 24.45 -0.97
N ASP A 341 -11.62 24.88 -2.22
CA ASP A 341 -12.68 25.81 -2.64
C ASP A 341 -14.05 25.15 -2.70
N THR A 342 -14.15 23.88 -3.15
CA THR A 342 -15.41 23.11 -3.08
C THR A 342 -15.93 22.96 -1.65
N ARG A 343 -15.07 22.90 -0.63
CA ARG A 343 -15.51 22.89 0.78
C ARG A 343 -16.00 24.26 1.25
N THR A 344 -15.48 25.33 0.69
CA THR A 344 -15.86 26.71 1.06
C THR A 344 -17.17 27.11 0.35
N GLU A 345 -17.38 26.70 -0.89
CA GLU A 345 -18.63 26.93 -1.64
C GLU A 345 -19.82 26.16 -1.07
N VAL A 346 -19.64 24.88 -0.69
CA VAL A 346 -20.68 24.08 -0.03
C VAL A 346 -21.06 24.68 1.33
N ALA A 347 -20.09 25.22 2.08
CA ALA A 347 -20.35 25.92 3.35
C ALA A 347 -21.04 27.28 3.15
N ALA A 348 -20.78 27.98 2.04
CA ALA A 348 -21.45 29.23 1.69
C ALA A 348 -22.89 29.00 1.22
N GLN A 349 -23.15 27.97 0.42
CA GLN A 349 -24.49 27.61 -0.03
C GLN A 349 -25.43 27.19 1.11
N GLN A 350 -24.90 26.49 2.12
CA GLN A 350 -25.69 26.13 3.32
C GLN A 350 -26.02 27.32 4.25
N ARG A 351 -25.36 28.48 4.10
CA ARG A 351 -25.69 29.71 4.83
C ARG A 351 -26.83 30.50 4.23
N ILE A 352 -27.15 30.30 2.95
CA ILE A 352 -28.19 31.09 2.22
C ILE A 352 -29.59 30.52 2.47
N GLU A 353 -29.73 29.26 2.89
CA GLU A 353 -31.04 28.59 3.08
C GLU A 353 -31.59 28.65 4.51
N ARG A 354 -31.10 29.52 5.40
CA ARG A 354 -31.78 29.73 6.70
C ARG A 354 -33.00 30.64 6.53
N PRO A 355 -34.24 30.17 6.78
CA PRO A 355 -35.42 30.97 6.67
C PRO A 355 -35.42 32.09 7.72
N LYS A 356 -35.68 33.33 7.27
CA LYS A 356 -35.88 34.48 8.15
C LYS A 356 -37.07 34.21 9.07
N LYS A 357 -36.86 34.17 10.38
CA LYS A 357 -37.93 34.15 11.38
C LYS A 357 -38.78 35.39 11.22
N ARG A 358 -40.03 35.19 10.86
CA ARG A 358 -41.09 36.27 10.90
C ARG A 358 -41.30 36.65 12.37
N THR A 359 -41.00 37.89 12.68
CA THR A 359 -41.47 38.54 13.92
C THR A 359 -42.96 38.77 13.81
N LEU A 360 -43.77 38.04 14.58
CA LEU A 360 -45.17 38.36 14.81
C LEU A 360 -45.25 39.53 15.80
N GLY A 361 -45.79 40.65 15.30
CA GLY A 361 -46.15 41.76 16.15
C GLY A 361 -47.36 41.43 17.03
N GLY A 362 -47.24 41.68 18.32
CA GLY A 362 -48.34 41.54 19.26
C GLY A 362 -49.32 42.71 19.16
N PRO A 363 -50.61 42.51 19.47
CA PRO A 363 -51.63 43.55 19.44
C PRO A 363 -51.60 44.42 20.70
N SER A 364 -51.72 45.74 20.51
CA SER A 364 -51.97 46.72 21.55
C SER A 364 -53.35 46.51 22.19
N ALA A 365 -53.36 46.53 23.53
CA ALA A 365 -54.57 46.58 24.31
C ALA A 365 -55.06 48.02 24.42
N GLN A 366 -56.36 48.20 24.25
CA GLN A 366 -57.18 49.16 24.99
C GLN A 366 -58.01 48.42 26.01
#